data_6732ea8ac9280ef41b9e4a4a0fed256e
#
_entry.id   6732ea8ac9280ef41b9e4a4a0fed256e
#
_cell.length_a   1.000
_cell.length_b   1.000
_cell.length_c   1.000
_cell.angle_alpha   90.00
_cell.angle_beta   90.00
_cell.angle_gamma   90.00
#
_symmetry.space_group_name_H-M   'P 1'
#
loop_
_entity.id
_entity.type
_entity.pdbx_description
1 polymer ?
#
loop_
_entity_poly.entity_id
_entity_poly.type
_entity_poly.pdbx_seq_one_letter_code
_entity_poly.pdbx_strand_id
1 'polypeptide(L)'
;MIQTGVATHRPSWVDVGIRSLRWLSALQTASSGYFRPVGTMSFGRRRQTPEAFDQQPVEASATISACLAAWRADGGAEWPDAAMRAFGWFMGENDLQAMLVDTYTGSCSDGLHPDRANENKGAESALAYLLSAVEVRQFNRVTASDRVAPVATVGQKPGNGANAPHLNPGSHRGPIAILEPADSLSPP
;
A
#
# COMPACT_ATOMS: atom_id res chain seq x y z
N MET A 1 -3.48 3.58 16.67
CA MET A 1 -4.13 2.51 17.44
C MET A 1 -3.39 1.18 17.32
N ILE A 2 -3.15 0.63 16.11
CA ILE A 2 -2.41 -0.63 15.92
C ILE A 2 -1.01 -0.55 16.54
N GLN A 3 -0.17 0.36 16.07
CA GLN A 3 1.21 0.54 16.59
C GLN A 3 1.25 0.80 18.10
N THR A 4 0.35 1.65 18.60
CA THR A 4 0.26 1.92 20.05
C THR A 4 -0.15 0.66 20.82
N GLY A 5 -1.11 -0.11 20.29
CA GLY A 5 -1.54 -1.37 20.90
C GLY A 5 -0.41 -2.39 20.98
N VAL A 6 0.41 -2.52 19.92
CA VAL A 6 1.62 -3.35 19.91
C VAL A 6 2.63 -2.85 20.96
N ALA A 7 2.99 -1.56 20.91
CA ALA A 7 4.00 -0.99 21.80
C ALA A 7 3.62 -1.00 23.29
N THR A 8 2.33 -0.98 23.59
CA THR A 8 1.81 -0.97 24.98
C THR A 8 1.26 -2.33 25.42
N HIS A 9 1.46 -3.39 24.63
CA HIS A 9 0.94 -4.74 24.89
C HIS A 9 -0.57 -4.79 25.16
N ARG A 10 -1.35 -4.03 24.36
CA ARG A 10 -2.82 -3.98 24.43
C ARG A 10 -3.47 -4.62 23.21
N PRO A 11 -3.69 -5.95 23.21
CA PRO A 11 -4.22 -6.66 22.03
C PRO A 11 -5.62 -6.18 21.64
N SER A 12 -6.45 -5.72 22.54
CA SER A 12 -7.76 -5.15 22.22
C SER A 12 -7.68 -3.88 21.37
N TRP A 13 -6.63 -3.08 21.53
CA TRP A 13 -6.40 -1.90 20.69
C TRP A 13 -5.93 -2.28 19.30
N VAL A 14 -5.09 -3.32 19.20
CA VAL A 14 -4.67 -3.87 17.92
C VAL A 14 -5.90 -4.38 17.15
N ASP A 15 -6.73 -5.21 17.80
CA ASP A 15 -7.93 -5.78 17.19
C ASP A 15 -8.92 -4.71 16.69
N VAL A 16 -9.22 -3.69 17.51
CA VAL A 16 -10.06 -2.57 17.07
C VAL A 16 -9.44 -1.83 15.89
N GLY A 17 -8.13 -1.58 15.93
CA GLY A 17 -7.41 -0.93 14.84
C GLY A 17 -7.48 -1.72 13.53
N ILE A 18 -7.24 -3.03 13.58
CA ILE A 18 -7.31 -3.95 12.45
C ILE A 18 -8.73 -3.98 11.85
N ARG A 19 -9.77 -4.14 12.68
CA ARG A 19 -11.16 -4.15 12.20
C ARG A 19 -11.56 -2.83 11.55
N SER A 20 -11.15 -1.70 12.13
CA SER A 20 -11.42 -0.37 11.57
C SER A 20 -10.72 -0.18 10.23
N LEU A 21 -9.45 -0.61 10.12
CA LEU A 21 -8.69 -0.53 8.89
C LEU A 21 -9.28 -1.43 7.80
N ARG A 22 -9.71 -2.65 8.15
CA ARG A 22 -10.36 -3.57 7.19
C ARG A 22 -11.64 -2.97 6.62
N TRP A 23 -12.46 -2.35 7.47
CA TRP A 23 -13.66 -1.62 7.05
C TRP A 23 -13.30 -0.44 6.13
N LEU A 24 -12.33 0.38 6.49
CA LEU A 24 -11.90 1.53 5.69
C LEU A 24 -11.32 1.10 4.34
N SER A 25 -10.45 0.08 4.33
CA SER A 25 -9.86 -0.46 3.11
C SER A 25 -10.92 -0.98 2.14
N ALA A 26 -11.97 -1.64 2.66
CA ALA A 26 -13.09 -2.08 1.83
C ALA A 26 -13.86 -0.88 1.24
N LEU A 27 -14.06 0.18 2.02
CA LEU A 27 -14.73 1.41 1.59
C LEU A 27 -13.93 2.15 0.50
N GLN A 28 -12.60 2.14 0.62
CA GLN A 28 -11.67 2.79 -0.30
C GLN A 28 -11.25 1.90 -1.49
N THR A 29 -11.99 0.82 -1.75
CA THR A 29 -11.76 -0.04 -2.91
C THR A 29 -12.87 0.15 -3.92
N ALA A 30 -12.54 0.64 -5.11
CA ALA A 30 -13.49 0.76 -6.21
C ALA A 30 -13.94 -0.61 -6.71
N SER A 31 -15.10 -0.68 -7.37
CA SER A 31 -15.64 -1.94 -7.95
C SER A 31 -14.68 -2.59 -8.96
N SER A 32 -13.85 -1.80 -9.62
CA SER A 32 -12.77 -2.23 -10.53
C SER A 32 -11.49 -2.67 -9.81
N GLY A 33 -11.45 -2.59 -8.46
CA GLY A 33 -10.37 -3.14 -7.64
C GLY A 33 -9.21 -2.20 -7.35
N TYR A 34 -9.16 -0.99 -7.91
CA TYR A 34 -8.14 -0.01 -7.55
C TYR A 34 -8.51 0.76 -6.27
N PHE A 35 -7.54 1.44 -5.68
CA PHE A 35 -7.74 2.30 -4.52
C PHE A 35 -8.47 3.59 -4.94
N ARG A 36 -9.50 3.94 -4.18
CA ARG A 36 -10.27 5.18 -4.33
C ARG A 36 -10.39 5.83 -2.96
N PRO A 37 -9.64 6.89 -2.67
CA PRO A 37 -9.84 7.67 -1.45
C PRO A 37 -11.27 8.17 -1.31
N VAL A 38 -11.70 8.43 -0.10
CA VAL A 38 -13.01 9.05 0.15
C VAL A 38 -12.93 10.52 -0.25
N GLY A 39 -13.77 10.95 -1.19
CA GLY A 39 -13.79 12.35 -1.63
C GLY A 39 -14.13 13.31 -0.50
N THR A 40 -13.52 14.50 -0.51
CA THR A 40 -13.63 15.49 0.56
C THR A 40 -15.06 15.96 0.85
N MET A 41 -15.95 15.90 -0.14
CA MET A 41 -17.37 16.26 0.00
C MET A 41 -18.19 15.26 0.81
N SER A 42 -17.65 14.08 1.11
CA SER A 42 -18.32 13.04 1.92
C SER A 42 -18.17 13.23 3.42
N PHE A 43 -17.30 14.11 3.86
CA PHE A 43 -16.95 14.29 5.27
C PHE A 43 -18.18 14.65 6.12
N GLY A 44 -18.39 13.88 7.21
CA GLY A 44 -19.42 14.12 8.19
C GLY A 44 -20.83 13.60 7.87
N ARG A 45 -21.03 12.99 6.70
CA ARG A 45 -22.33 12.43 6.34
C ARG A 45 -22.42 10.94 6.69
N ARG A 46 -23.01 10.66 7.82
CA ARG A 46 -23.20 9.28 8.33
C ARG A 46 -24.05 8.45 7.34
N ARG A 47 -23.59 7.23 7.02
CA ARG A 47 -24.34 6.23 6.21
C ARG A 47 -24.66 6.64 4.77
N GLN A 48 -23.97 7.61 4.22
CA GLN A 48 -24.07 7.92 2.78
C GLN A 48 -22.92 7.23 2.04
N THR A 49 -23.15 6.91 0.77
CA THR A 49 -22.08 6.46 -0.13
C THR A 49 -21.03 7.58 -0.21
N PRO A 50 -19.74 7.27 -0.01
CA PRO A 50 -18.70 8.27 -0.15
C PRO A 50 -18.70 8.90 -1.54
N GLU A 51 -18.51 10.21 -1.59
CA GLU A 51 -18.24 10.90 -2.85
C GLU A 51 -16.89 10.42 -3.40
N ALA A 52 -16.80 10.32 -4.73
CA ALA A 52 -15.59 9.80 -5.37
C ALA A 52 -14.47 10.85 -5.45
N PHE A 53 -14.78 12.14 -5.33
CA PHE A 53 -13.85 13.26 -5.51
C PHE A 53 -14.10 14.36 -4.44
N ASP A 54 -13.17 15.30 -4.16
CA ASP A 54 -11.77 15.31 -4.63
C ASP A 54 -10.94 14.30 -3.84
N GLN A 55 -10.10 13.53 -4.54
CA GLN A 55 -9.20 12.56 -3.90
C GLN A 55 -7.86 13.23 -3.58
N GLN A 56 -7.28 12.86 -2.42
CA GLN A 56 -6.06 13.52 -1.93
C GLN A 56 -4.91 12.56 -1.64
N PRO A 57 -3.66 12.95 -1.93
CA PRO A 57 -2.45 12.17 -1.67
C PRO A 57 -2.27 11.71 -0.23
N VAL A 58 -2.66 12.54 0.73
CA VAL A 58 -2.53 12.24 2.16
C VAL A 58 -3.32 10.99 2.58
N GLU A 59 -4.49 10.74 1.95
CA GLU A 59 -5.28 9.54 2.25
C GLU A 59 -4.60 8.27 1.73
N ALA A 60 -4.02 8.31 0.54
CA ALA A 60 -3.25 7.20 0.00
C ALA A 60 -2.05 6.89 0.89
N SER A 61 -1.27 7.90 1.28
CA SER A 61 -0.13 7.77 2.17
C SER A 61 -0.51 7.19 3.54
N ALA A 62 -1.55 7.73 4.17
CA ALA A 62 -2.04 7.23 5.45
C ALA A 62 -2.51 5.76 5.36
N THR A 63 -3.15 5.38 4.26
CA THR A 63 -3.60 4.01 4.02
C THR A 63 -2.42 3.05 3.86
N ILE A 64 -1.37 3.43 3.11
CA ILE A 64 -0.14 2.64 2.96
C ILE A 64 0.48 2.40 4.33
N SER A 65 0.74 3.46 5.10
CA SER A 65 1.33 3.38 6.43
C SER A 65 0.51 2.50 7.37
N ALA A 66 -0.82 2.64 7.37
CA ALA A 66 -1.71 1.85 8.21
C ALA A 66 -1.70 0.36 7.83
N CYS A 67 -1.75 0.04 6.52
CA CYS A 67 -1.70 -1.33 6.03
C CYS A 67 -0.36 -2.02 6.36
N LEU A 68 0.77 -1.32 6.17
CA LEU A 68 2.08 -1.88 6.52
C LEU A 68 2.25 -2.04 8.04
N ALA A 69 1.64 -1.16 8.85
CA ALA A 69 1.60 -1.33 10.30
C ALA A 69 0.74 -2.54 10.72
N ALA A 70 -0.38 -2.77 10.05
CA ALA A 70 -1.25 -3.93 10.27
C ALA A 70 -0.51 -5.23 9.91
N TRP A 71 0.15 -5.27 8.77
CA TRP A 71 0.96 -6.42 8.36
C TRP A 71 2.05 -6.78 9.40
N ARG A 72 2.73 -5.78 9.94
CA ARG A 72 3.73 -6.01 11.01
C ARG A 72 3.09 -6.54 12.31
N ALA A 73 1.82 -6.26 12.56
CA ALA A 73 1.12 -6.65 13.78
C ALA A 73 0.48 -8.04 13.72
N ASP A 74 -0.11 -8.42 12.56
CA ASP A 74 -0.87 -9.68 12.44
C ASP A 74 -0.40 -10.60 11.30
N GLY A 75 0.48 -10.13 10.41
CA GLY A 75 0.99 -10.90 9.26
C GLY A 75 -0.04 -11.12 8.15
N GLY A 76 -1.19 -10.47 8.18
CA GLY A 76 -2.26 -10.67 7.20
C GLY A 76 -1.83 -10.34 5.77
N ALA A 77 -2.03 -11.29 4.84
CA ALA A 77 -1.59 -11.15 3.44
C ALA A 77 -2.37 -10.07 2.67
N GLU A 78 -3.56 -9.71 3.12
CA GLU A 78 -4.38 -8.65 2.53
C GLU A 78 -3.75 -7.24 2.65
N TRP A 79 -2.90 -7.02 3.67
CA TRP A 79 -2.35 -5.70 3.95
C TRP A 79 -1.32 -5.22 2.94
N PRO A 80 -0.34 -6.04 2.53
CA PRO A 80 0.55 -5.67 1.44
C PRO A 80 -0.19 -5.34 0.15
N ASP A 81 -1.18 -6.14 -0.23
CA ASP A 81 -1.98 -5.89 -1.43
C ASP A 81 -2.75 -4.57 -1.35
N ALA A 82 -3.33 -4.26 -0.19
CA ALA A 82 -4.01 -2.98 0.04
C ALA A 82 -3.04 -1.80 0.00
N ALA A 83 -1.85 -1.93 0.57
CA ALA A 83 -0.80 -0.91 0.50
C ALA A 83 -0.33 -0.68 -0.94
N MET A 84 -0.13 -1.74 -1.72
CA MET A 84 0.27 -1.64 -3.12
C MET A 84 -0.83 -1.01 -3.99
N ARG A 85 -2.10 -1.33 -3.76
CA ARG A 85 -3.21 -0.66 -4.44
C ARG A 85 -3.24 0.84 -4.14
N ALA A 86 -3.03 1.23 -2.86
CA ALA A 86 -2.98 2.63 -2.49
C ALA A 86 -1.76 3.35 -3.10
N PHE A 87 -0.63 2.67 -3.25
CA PHE A 87 0.53 3.22 -3.94
C PHE A 87 0.30 3.35 -5.45
N GLY A 88 -0.39 2.39 -6.07
CA GLY A 88 -0.79 2.42 -7.48
C GLY A 88 -1.62 3.66 -7.84
N TRP A 89 -2.38 4.22 -6.88
CA TRP A 89 -3.14 5.44 -7.10
C TRP A 89 -2.26 6.63 -7.53
N PHE A 90 -1.08 6.78 -6.94
CA PHE A 90 -0.10 7.79 -7.37
C PHE A 90 0.41 7.54 -8.79
N MET A 91 0.48 6.28 -9.18
CA MET A 91 1.08 5.84 -10.44
C MET A 91 0.06 5.70 -11.58
N GLY A 92 -1.18 6.16 -11.37
CA GLY A 92 -2.23 6.15 -12.39
C GLY A 92 -3.23 4.99 -12.27
N GLU A 93 -3.11 4.10 -11.29
CA GLU A 93 -4.15 3.09 -10.98
C GLU A 93 -5.31 3.75 -10.20
N ASN A 94 -5.98 4.72 -10.82
CA ASN A 94 -7.02 5.54 -10.24
C ASN A 94 -8.17 5.78 -11.23
N ASP A 95 -9.20 6.53 -10.83
CA ASP A 95 -10.41 6.76 -11.60
C ASP A 95 -10.19 7.35 -13.00
N LEU A 96 -9.13 8.12 -13.18
CA LEU A 96 -8.82 8.80 -14.45
C LEU A 96 -7.64 8.18 -15.20
N GLN A 97 -7.03 7.14 -14.66
CA GLN A 97 -5.77 6.56 -15.18
C GLN A 97 -4.67 7.63 -15.34
N ALA A 98 -4.71 8.65 -14.48
CA ALA A 98 -3.82 9.79 -14.51
C ALA A 98 -2.68 9.60 -13.51
N MET A 99 -1.43 9.63 -13.98
CA MET A 99 -0.25 9.66 -13.13
C MET A 99 -0.20 11.01 -12.37
N LEU A 100 -0.12 10.94 -11.04
CA LEU A 100 -0.10 12.12 -10.18
C LEU A 100 1.31 12.58 -9.83
N VAL A 101 2.29 11.75 -10.12
CA VAL A 101 3.69 11.97 -9.76
C VAL A 101 4.52 12.18 -11.01
N ASP A 102 5.34 13.21 -10.99
CA ASP A 102 6.46 13.34 -11.89
C ASP A 102 7.66 12.63 -11.27
N THR A 103 8.01 11.46 -11.79
CA THR A 103 9.10 10.63 -11.25
C THR A 103 10.49 11.25 -11.44
N TYR A 104 10.65 12.23 -12.34
CA TYR A 104 11.90 12.92 -12.55
C TYR A 104 12.17 13.98 -11.49
N THR A 105 11.12 14.76 -11.12
CA THR A 105 11.25 15.83 -10.13
C THR A 105 10.85 15.42 -8.72
N GLY A 106 10.11 14.30 -8.57
CA GLY A 106 9.52 13.87 -7.32
C GLY A 106 8.30 14.70 -6.90
N SER A 107 7.84 15.63 -7.76
CA SER A 107 6.64 16.41 -7.46
C SER A 107 5.37 15.58 -7.60
N CYS A 108 4.37 15.90 -6.78
CA CYS A 108 3.07 15.22 -6.78
C CYS A 108 1.95 16.23 -6.91
N SER A 109 0.96 15.97 -7.76
CA SER A 109 -0.27 16.75 -7.87
C SER A 109 -1.06 16.70 -6.56
N ASP A 110 -1.71 17.80 -6.18
CA ASP A 110 -2.40 17.96 -4.89
C ASP A 110 -3.69 17.12 -4.79
N GLY A 111 -4.09 16.48 -5.86
CA GLY A 111 -5.23 15.57 -5.84
C GLY A 111 -5.74 15.19 -7.22
N LEU A 112 -6.87 14.48 -7.21
CA LEU A 112 -7.58 14.06 -8.40
C LEU A 112 -9.00 14.62 -8.36
N HIS A 113 -9.32 15.50 -9.31
CA HIS A 113 -10.66 16.02 -9.58
C HIS A 113 -11.45 15.05 -10.45
N PRO A 114 -12.76 15.29 -10.68
CA PRO A 114 -13.57 14.42 -11.52
C PRO A 114 -13.10 14.30 -12.98
N ASP A 115 -12.39 15.30 -13.48
CA ASP A 115 -12.02 15.44 -14.89
C ASP A 115 -10.51 15.53 -15.16
N ARG A 116 -9.69 15.74 -14.12
CA ARG A 116 -8.22 15.91 -14.26
C ARG A 116 -7.47 15.74 -12.96
N ALA A 117 -6.15 15.58 -13.04
CA ALA A 117 -5.27 15.81 -11.90
C ALA A 117 -5.23 17.30 -11.53
N ASN A 118 -5.09 17.59 -10.24
CA ASN A 118 -4.89 18.96 -9.77
C ASN A 118 -3.54 19.48 -10.27
N GLU A 119 -3.52 20.67 -10.83
CA GLU A 119 -2.30 21.27 -11.40
C GLU A 119 -1.33 21.77 -10.33
N ASN A 120 -1.83 22.05 -9.11
CA ASN A 120 -0.99 22.42 -7.99
C ASN A 120 -0.17 21.20 -7.53
N LYS A 121 1.04 21.47 -7.04
CA LYS A 121 2.00 20.48 -6.54
C LYS A 121 2.60 21.00 -5.24
N GLY A 122 1.83 20.87 -4.17
CA GLY A 122 2.19 21.34 -2.84
C GLY A 122 3.17 20.43 -2.11
N ALA A 123 3.78 20.97 -1.06
CA ALA A 123 4.73 20.24 -0.24
C ALA A 123 4.10 19.04 0.48
N GLU A 124 2.83 19.15 0.92
CA GLU A 124 2.10 18.06 1.56
C GLU A 124 1.99 16.86 0.62
N SER A 125 1.59 17.11 -0.63
CA SER A 125 1.41 16.07 -1.65
C SER A 125 2.71 15.41 -2.04
N ALA A 126 3.78 16.20 -2.19
CA ALA A 126 5.13 15.68 -2.45
C ALA A 126 5.62 14.83 -1.27
N LEU A 127 5.45 15.27 -0.03
CA LEU A 127 5.82 14.50 1.15
C LEU A 127 4.98 13.22 1.29
N ALA A 128 3.68 13.27 1.03
CA ALA A 128 2.80 12.10 1.05
C ALA A 128 3.31 11.03 0.08
N TYR A 129 3.66 11.41 -1.15
CA TYR A 129 4.25 10.49 -2.12
C TYR A 129 5.61 9.94 -1.68
N LEU A 130 6.54 10.83 -1.29
CA LEU A 130 7.91 10.42 -0.94
C LEU A 130 7.92 9.48 0.27
N LEU A 131 7.13 9.75 1.31
CA LEU A 131 6.98 8.86 2.46
C LEU A 131 6.42 7.51 2.03
N SER A 132 5.39 7.50 1.19
CA SER A 132 4.80 6.27 0.64
C SER A 132 5.83 5.45 -0.14
N ALA A 133 6.63 6.09 -0.99
CA ALA A 133 7.69 5.44 -1.76
C ALA A 133 8.77 4.82 -0.86
N VAL A 134 9.18 5.53 0.19
CA VAL A 134 10.15 5.02 1.18
C VAL A 134 9.58 3.81 1.93
N GLU A 135 8.34 3.87 2.41
CA GLU A 135 7.71 2.77 3.14
C GLU A 135 7.55 1.52 2.26
N VAL A 136 7.07 1.68 1.03
CA VAL A 136 6.95 0.59 0.05
C VAL A 136 8.31 -0.01 -0.29
N ARG A 137 9.33 0.82 -0.50
CA ARG A 137 10.70 0.36 -0.77
C ARG A 137 11.28 -0.42 0.40
N GLN A 138 11.08 0.04 1.63
CA GLN A 138 11.50 -0.67 2.84
C GLN A 138 10.79 -2.02 2.97
N PHE A 139 9.49 -2.06 2.75
CA PHE A 139 8.71 -3.29 2.76
C PHE A 139 9.25 -4.30 1.74
N ASN A 140 9.46 -3.89 0.49
CA ASN A 140 9.97 -4.75 -0.57
C ASN A 140 11.36 -5.32 -0.22
N ARG A 141 12.25 -4.52 0.40
CA ARG A 141 13.58 -4.99 0.84
C ARG A 141 13.48 -6.07 1.91
N VAL A 142 12.65 -5.87 2.93
CA VAL A 142 12.47 -6.85 4.01
C VAL A 142 11.95 -8.17 3.44
N THR A 143 10.89 -8.12 2.64
CA THR A 143 10.28 -9.33 2.07
C THR A 143 11.17 -10.04 1.04
N ALA A 144 12.04 -9.31 0.33
CA ALA A 144 13.03 -9.91 -0.56
C ALA A 144 14.13 -10.65 0.24
N SER A 145 14.59 -10.07 1.35
CA SER A 145 15.60 -10.68 2.21
C SER A 145 15.11 -11.99 2.84
N ASP A 146 13.85 -12.03 3.25
CA ASP A 146 13.23 -13.24 3.83
C ASP A 146 13.10 -14.39 2.81
N ARG A 147 12.97 -14.06 1.50
CA ARG A 147 12.91 -15.06 0.42
C ARG A 147 14.27 -15.64 0.04
N VAL A 148 15.35 -14.92 0.34
CA VAL A 148 16.73 -15.31 -0.01
C VAL A 148 17.42 -16.07 1.13
N ALA A 149 16.88 -16.09 2.34
CA ALA A 149 17.42 -16.87 3.45
C ALA A 149 17.46 -18.36 3.07
N PRO A 150 18.64 -19.01 3.04
CA PRO A 150 18.74 -20.40 2.63
C PRO A 150 17.95 -21.26 3.63
N VAL A 151 17.06 -22.09 3.09
CA VAL A 151 16.48 -23.20 3.85
C VAL A 151 17.67 -24.04 4.33
N ALA A 152 17.98 -23.96 5.62
CA ALA A 152 18.97 -24.85 6.23
C ALA A 152 18.48 -26.27 5.96
N THR A 153 19.19 -26.98 5.11
CA THR A 153 18.97 -28.40 4.84
C THR A 153 19.26 -29.17 6.12
N VAL A 154 18.22 -29.38 6.91
CA VAL A 154 18.24 -30.39 7.96
C VAL A 154 18.33 -31.72 7.22
N GLY A 155 19.46 -32.42 7.39
CA GLY A 155 19.74 -33.67 6.77
C GLY A 155 18.61 -34.68 7.00
N GLN A 156 17.87 -34.99 5.96
CA GLN A 156 16.87 -36.07 5.96
C GLN A 156 17.56 -37.41 5.81
N LYS A 157 17.40 -38.22 6.84
CA LYS A 157 17.52 -39.66 6.78
C LYS A 157 16.36 -40.21 5.92
N PRO A 158 16.55 -41.17 5.01
CA PRO A 158 15.48 -41.63 4.12
C PRO A 158 14.47 -42.51 4.89
N GLY A 159 13.22 -42.09 4.85
CA GLY A 159 12.08 -42.84 5.40
C GLY A 159 10.84 -42.64 4.52
N ASN A 160 10.32 -43.77 4.03
CA ASN A 160 9.21 -43.99 3.08
C ASN A 160 7.89 -43.27 3.38
N GLY A 161 7.22 -42.80 2.33
CA GLY A 161 5.77 -43.05 2.14
C GLY A 161 4.83 -41.88 2.26
N ALA A 162 4.18 -41.55 1.15
CA ALA A 162 2.78 -41.14 0.97
C ALA A 162 2.32 -39.70 1.14
N ASN A 163 1.75 -39.21 0.03
CA ASN A 163 0.69 -38.20 -0.18
C ASN A 163 0.93 -36.74 0.23
N ALA A 164 1.20 -35.93 -0.80
CA ALA A 164 1.06 -34.46 -0.77
C ALA A 164 -0.35 -34.04 -1.20
N PRO A 165 -0.99 -33.06 -0.54
CA PRO A 165 -2.15 -32.36 -1.10
C PRO A 165 -1.70 -31.21 -2.02
N HIS A 166 -2.38 -31.09 -3.15
CA HIS A 166 -2.24 -30.02 -4.14
C HIS A 166 -2.56 -28.65 -3.53
N LEU A 167 -1.57 -27.77 -3.49
CA LEU A 167 -1.79 -26.33 -3.23
C LEU A 167 -1.90 -25.59 -4.55
N ASN A 168 -3.03 -24.95 -4.74
CA ASN A 168 -3.34 -24.07 -5.88
C ASN A 168 -2.58 -22.75 -5.74
N PRO A 169 -1.75 -22.30 -6.71
CA PRO A 169 -1.06 -21.02 -6.62
C PRO A 169 -2.02 -19.88 -6.99
N GLY A 170 -2.53 -19.20 -5.96
CA GLY A 170 -3.22 -17.92 -6.12
C GLY A 170 -2.26 -16.86 -6.71
N SER A 171 -2.77 -16.10 -7.68
CA SER A 171 -2.05 -15.09 -8.43
C SER A 171 -1.57 -13.95 -7.50
N HIS A 172 -0.33 -14.02 -7.03
CA HIS A 172 0.33 -12.89 -6.41
C HIS A 172 0.80 -11.92 -7.51
N ARG A 173 0.30 -10.69 -7.49
CA ARG A 173 0.90 -9.61 -8.27
C ARG A 173 2.34 -9.44 -7.78
N GLY A 174 3.29 -9.46 -8.72
CA GLY A 174 4.70 -9.22 -8.42
C GLY A 174 4.93 -7.79 -7.88
N PRO A 175 6.12 -7.51 -7.33
CA PRO A 175 6.44 -6.19 -6.81
C PRO A 175 6.27 -5.14 -7.91
N ILE A 176 5.57 -4.03 -7.59
CA ILE A 176 5.49 -2.86 -8.47
C ILE A 176 6.91 -2.30 -8.59
N ALA A 177 7.41 -2.23 -9.81
CA ALA A 177 8.72 -1.63 -10.07
C ALA A 177 8.66 -0.13 -9.73
N ILE A 178 9.34 0.26 -8.66
CA ILE A 178 9.66 1.67 -8.42
C ILE A 178 10.79 1.97 -9.41
N LEU A 179 10.52 2.82 -10.42
CA LEU A 179 11.52 3.29 -11.34
C LEU A 179 12.64 3.96 -10.53
N GLU A 180 13.82 3.37 -10.54
CA GLU A 180 15.01 4.01 -9.97
C GLU A 180 15.38 5.20 -10.87
N PRO A 181 15.73 6.37 -10.29
CA PRO A 181 16.29 7.46 -11.09
C PRO A 181 17.58 6.94 -11.76
N ALA A 182 17.69 7.20 -13.05
CA ALA A 182 18.88 6.80 -13.83
C ALA A 182 20.12 7.46 -13.22
N ASP A 183 21.05 6.65 -12.70
CA ASP A 183 22.40 7.07 -12.35
C ASP A 183 23.13 7.43 -13.65
N SER A 184 23.04 8.67 -14.08
CA SER A 184 23.90 9.24 -15.12
C SER A 184 24.08 10.74 -14.93
N LEU A 185 24.97 11.10 -14.04
CA LEU A 185 25.69 12.37 -14.13
C LEU A 185 27.15 12.11 -13.75
N SER A 186 27.96 11.69 -14.74
CA SER A 186 29.39 11.98 -14.70
C SER A 186 29.53 13.47 -15.04
N PRO A 187 30.19 14.24 -14.20
CA PRO A 187 30.49 15.66 -14.51
C PRO A 187 31.60 15.75 -15.58
N PRO A 188 31.64 16.88 -16.32
CA PRO A 188 32.66 17.14 -17.33
C PRO A 188 34.07 17.30 -16.76
#